data_11a4e1429f3d88dc7431393afdeae1c6
#
_entry.id   11a4e1429f3d88dc7431393afdeae1c6
#
_cell.length_a   1.000
_cell.length_b   1.000
_cell.length_c   1.000
_cell.angle_alpha   90.00
_cell.angle_beta   90.00
_cell.angle_gamma   90.00
#
_symmetry.space_group_name_H-M   'P 1'
#
loop_
_entity.id
_entity.type
_entity.pdbx_description
1 polymer ?
#
loop_
_entity_poly.entity_id
_entity_poly.type
_entity_poly.pdbx_seq_one_letter_code
_entity_poly.pdbx_strand_id
1 'polypeptide(L)'
;MAEEKKLGLPSVIATGVGLIVATSCLLSIGQGASILGTPFIITMAIACAFNILTALSICELNALMPNLTGGLAQFTLASCGPFITIITNMGGFICCQLILGSSEAAMFGNTLCEVLPSIPVTPAMWSIGLVIILFVLNLFGVDMFAKIQNIVAYGLIGSLVVLGILGCIKINPAAVVDQPSVLIHNYSETFSLLGLAFFLFIGVEFIVPISPNVKNSRKIVPWGMVLSLVIILVMQILMVLGFKNITSWEELGKSTVPHILYGSLLLGKAGTIWMSVVSMLAVISTLNTSIFGVSQLCAGMAKIGLLPAFFLKKTPAGSPYFGMILVAAVISIINATGLSSSDSLVFLIMTGCTFWIFCYIMVHVDVIMLRFKLPKAPRTFKLPFGILIPILGVIGNAFMICNIDPDMKNKMTIYGIFGGVSVVLAVYAFFWCKLKIKRPLFKPYAIKEVMAMDTDLYQIRHYPNLAKKLHLEAQPDVTPLSADTNTGTRPEE
;
A
#
# COMPACT_ATOMS: atom_id res chain seq x y z
N MET A 1 -27.70 17.15 -14.01
CA MET A 1 -26.47 16.53 -13.48
C MET A 1 -26.72 16.24 -12.02
N ALA A 2 -26.80 14.98 -11.63
CA ALA A 2 -26.92 14.62 -10.22
C ALA A 2 -25.66 15.08 -9.48
N GLU A 3 -25.84 15.82 -8.38
CA GLU A 3 -24.74 16.26 -7.52
C GLU A 3 -24.01 15.02 -7.00
N GLU A 4 -22.78 14.78 -7.47
CA GLU A 4 -21.99 13.64 -7.03
C GLU A 4 -21.81 13.72 -5.50
N LYS A 5 -22.35 12.73 -4.81
CA LYS A 5 -22.35 12.68 -3.33
C LYS A 5 -20.92 12.55 -2.82
N LYS A 6 -20.32 13.66 -2.43
CA LYS A 6 -18.94 13.71 -1.91
C LYS A 6 -18.78 12.90 -0.63
N LEU A 7 -17.66 12.18 -0.53
CA LEU A 7 -17.31 11.32 0.60
C LEU A 7 -17.03 12.13 1.88
N GLY A 8 -17.56 11.66 3.01
CA GLY A 8 -17.28 12.21 4.34
C GLY A 8 -16.12 11.50 5.05
N LEU A 9 -15.77 11.98 6.25
CA LEU A 9 -14.69 11.39 7.08
C LEU A 9 -14.87 9.87 7.35
N PRO A 10 -16.08 9.36 7.69
CA PRO A 10 -16.24 7.91 7.90
C PRO A 10 -15.88 7.09 6.66
N SER A 11 -16.28 7.53 5.46
CA SER A 11 -15.95 6.82 4.21
C SER A 11 -14.44 6.84 3.91
N VAL A 12 -13.75 7.93 4.24
CA VAL A 12 -12.29 8.04 4.08
C VAL A 12 -11.57 7.10 5.04
N ILE A 13 -12.01 7.05 6.31
CA ILE A 13 -11.48 6.11 7.31
C ILE A 13 -11.72 4.66 6.86
N ALA A 14 -12.93 4.33 6.41
CA ALA A 14 -13.25 3.00 5.93
C ALA A 14 -12.36 2.56 4.75
N THR A 15 -12.12 3.49 3.82
CA THR A 15 -11.19 3.23 2.71
C THR A 15 -9.77 2.98 3.21
N GLY A 16 -9.25 3.83 4.10
CA GLY A 16 -7.91 3.69 4.66
C GLY A 16 -7.73 2.36 5.41
N VAL A 17 -8.64 2.04 6.32
CA VAL A 17 -8.55 0.80 7.11
C VAL A 17 -8.74 -0.43 6.22
N GLY A 18 -9.72 -0.41 5.32
CA GLY A 18 -10.02 -1.56 4.47
C GLY A 18 -8.95 -1.89 3.43
N LEU A 19 -8.08 -0.93 3.10
CA LEU A 19 -6.94 -1.15 2.21
C LEU A 19 -5.69 -1.65 2.95
N ILE A 20 -5.54 -1.29 4.24
CA ILE A 20 -4.38 -1.66 5.06
C ILE A 20 -4.55 -3.06 5.66
N VAL A 21 -5.75 -3.39 6.17
CA VAL A 21 -5.95 -4.64 6.91
C VAL A 21 -6.13 -5.81 5.95
N ALA A 22 -5.05 -6.52 5.73
CA ALA A 22 -4.96 -7.74 4.92
C ALA A 22 -4.87 -8.98 5.81
N THR A 23 -5.05 -10.17 5.25
CA THR A 23 -4.93 -11.42 6.02
C THR A 23 -3.50 -11.67 6.49
N SER A 24 -2.50 -11.31 5.70
CA SER A 24 -1.10 -11.37 6.11
C SER A 24 -0.79 -10.44 7.30
N CYS A 25 -1.57 -9.39 7.53
CA CYS A 25 -1.48 -8.62 8.78
C CYS A 25 -1.85 -9.47 9.99
N LEU A 26 -2.85 -10.34 9.89
CA LEU A 26 -3.27 -11.23 10.99
C LEU A 26 -2.20 -12.27 11.29
N LEU A 27 -1.52 -12.81 10.27
CA LEU A 27 -0.34 -13.64 10.44
C LEU A 27 0.76 -12.84 11.16
N SER A 28 1.07 -11.65 10.69
CA SER A 28 2.15 -10.81 11.24
C SER A 28 1.93 -10.42 12.70
N ILE A 29 0.68 -10.14 13.10
CA ILE A 29 0.33 -9.88 14.52
C ILE A 29 0.62 -11.12 15.35
N GLY A 30 0.21 -12.30 14.90
CA GLY A 30 0.44 -13.57 15.59
C GLY A 30 1.93 -13.89 15.71
N GLN A 31 2.68 -13.80 14.63
CA GLN A 31 4.12 -14.07 14.61
C GLN A 31 4.89 -13.04 15.47
N GLY A 32 4.58 -11.77 15.36
CA GLY A 32 5.24 -10.74 16.18
C GLY A 32 4.97 -10.91 17.68
N ALA A 33 3.72 -11.22 18.03
CA ALA A 33 3.34 -11.49 19.43
C ALA A 33 3.97 -12.80 19.97
N SER A 34 4.13 -13.84 19.14
CA SER A 34 4.77 -15.09 19.57
C SER A 34 6.26 -14.93 19.90
N ILE A 35 6.94 -13.96 19.26
CA ILE A 35 8.38 -13.69 19.47
C ILE A 35 8.63 -12.75 20.64
N LEU A 36 7.87 -11.66 20.74
CA LEU A 36 8.11 -10.60 21.73
C LEU A 36 7.14 -10.65 22.92
N GLY A 37 6.02 -11.35 22.79
CA GLY A 37 4.92 -11.23 23.73
C GLY A 37 4.18 -9.89 23.60
N THR A 38 3.65 -9.36 24.70
CA THR A 38 2.97 -8.06 24.73
C THR A 38 3.87 -6.86 24.35
N PRO A 39 5.21 -6.85 24.54
CA PRO A 39 6.08 -5.79 24.03
C PRO A 39 5.96 -5.54 22.51
N PHE A 40 5.44 -6.48 21.72
CA PHE A 40 5.14 -6.25 20.31
C PHE A 40 4.19 -5.05 20.12
N ILE A 41 3.35 -4.73 21.11
CA ILE A 41 2.50 -3.52 21.10
C ILE A 41 3.35 -2.24 20.99
N ILE A 42 4.50 -2.19 21.67
CA ILE A 42 5.42 -1.05 21.60
C ILE A 42 6.00 -0.94 20.19
N THR A 43 6.43 -2.07 19.62
CA THR A 43 6.93 -2.14 18.23
C THR A 43 5.89 -1.61 17.24
N MET A 44 4.64 -2.05 17.37
CA MET A 44 3.52 -1.57 16.54
C MET A 44 3.25 -0.07 16.73
N ALA A 45 3.30 0.44 17.97
CA ALA A 45 3.10 1.86 18.23
C ALA A 45 4.20 2.73 17.59
N ILE A 46 5.45 2.29 17.61
CA ILE A 46 6.58 2.96 16.95
C ILE A 46 6.39 2.95 15.44
N ALA A 47 6.07 1.79 14.85
CA ALA A 47 5.83 1.66 13.41
C ALA A 47 4.63 2.53 12.97
N CYS A 48 3.54 2.55 13.75
CA CYS A 48 2.39 3.42 13.51
C CYS A 48 2.79 4.91 13.52
N ALA A 49 3.58 5.34 14.49
CA ALA A 49 4.05 6.72 14.57
C ALA A 49 4.83 7.13 13.32
N PHE A 50 5.75 6.30 12.82
CA PHE A 50 6.49 6.57 11.58
C PHE A 50 5.57 6.57 10.35
N ASN A 51 4.57 5.69 10.29
CA ASN A 51 3.57 5.71 9.22
C ASN A 51 2.71 6.99 9.28
N ILE A 52 2.39 7.52 10.46
CA ILE A 52 1.71 8.82 10.61
C ILE A 52 2.59 9.95 10.04
N LEU A 53 3.90 9.97 10.30
CA LEU A 53 4.80 10.99 9.72
C LEU A 53 4.79 10.90 8.18
N THR A 54 4.79 9.69 7.63
CA THR A 54 4.70 9.46 6.18
C THR A 54 3.36 9.92 5.62
N ALA A 55 2.24 9.58 6.27
CA ALA A 55 0.90 10.02 5.88
C ALA A 55 0.80 11.55 5.81
N LEU A 56 1.33 12.24 6.82
CA LEU A 56 1.35 13.70 6.84
C LEU A 56 2.22 14.28 5.71
N SER A 57 3.35 13.67 5.38
CA SER A 57 4.20 14.07 4.25
C SER A 57 3.49 13.90 2.91
N ILE A 58 2.78 12.79 2.72
CA ILE A 58 1.94 12.55 1.54
C ILE A 58 0.84 13.61 1.43
N CYS A 59 0.21 13.98 2.54
CA CYS A 59 -0.80 15.04 2.55
C CYS A 59 -0.26 16.39 2.08
N GLU A 60 0.97 16.76 2.46
CA GLU A 60 1.59 17.99 1.97
C GLU A 60 1.91 17.92 0.46
N LEU A 61 2.42 16.78 -0.03
CA LEU A 61 2.67 16.59 -1.46
C LEU A 61 1.36 16.66 -2.26
N ASN A 62 0.31 16.01 -1.79
CA ASN A 62 -1.01 16.07 -2.42
C ASN A 62 -1.64 17.48 -2.36
N ALA A 63 -1.35 18.24 -1.30
CA ALA A 63 -1.79 19.63 -1.19
C ALA A 63 -1.05 20.57 -2.15
N LEU A 64 0.21 20.26 -2.47
CA LEU A 64 1.03 21.00 -3.43
C LEU A 64 0.66 20.66 -4.88
N MET A 65 0.39 19.38 -5.16
CA MET A 65 0.09 18.85 -6.49
C MET A 65 -1.17 17.96 -6.43
N PRO A 66 -2.37 18.54 -6.38
CA PRO A 66 -3.61 17.80 -6.28
C PRO A 66 -4.00 17.12 -7.60
N ASN A 67 -4.85 16.09 -7.50
CA ASN A 67 -5.50 15.42 -8.63
C ASN A 67 -4.55 14.72 -9.62
N LEU A 68 -3.41 14.23 -9.16
CA LEU A 68 -2.47 13.47 -9.99
C LEU A 68 -2.94 12.02 -10.16
N THR A 69 -2.97 11.53 -11.41
CA THR A 69 -3.35 10.14 -11.73
C THR A 69 -2.19 9.15 -11.64
N GLY A 70 -0.95 9.62 -11.81
CA GLY A 70 0.27 8.83 -11.65
C GLY A 70 0.73 8.66 -10.20
N GLY A 71 -0.03 9.15 -9.23
CA GLY A 71 0.21 8.98 -7.81
C GLY A 71 1.57 9.53 -7.34
N LEU A 72 2.23 8.79 -6.44
CA LEU A 72 3.50 9.19 -5.84
C LEU A 72 4.64 9.34 -6.87
N ALA A 73 4.55 8.69 -8.04
CA ALA A 73 5.55 8.83 -9.11
C ALA A 73 5.72 10.28 -9.58
N GLN A 74 4.65 11.03 -9.66
CA GLN A 74 4.70 12.42 -10.11
C GLN A 74 5.34 13.36 -9.08
N PHE A 75 5.23 13.04 -7.78
CA PHE A 75 5.91 13.80 -6.73
C PHE A 75 7.43 13.65 -6.84
N THR A 76 7.91 12.41 -6.96
CA THR A 76 9.33 12.10 -7.13
C THR A 76 9.88 12.64 -8.46
N LEU A 77 9.05 12.65 -9.52
CA LEU A 77 9.44 13.23 -10.81
C LEU A 77 9.72 14.74 -10.72
N ALA A 78 8.91 15.46 -9.94
CA ALA A 78 9.08 16.89 -9.69
C ALA A 78 10.25 17.21 -8.74
N SER A 79 10.61 16.30 -7.86
CA SER A 79 11.67 16.51 -6.84
C SER A 79 13.02 16.00 -7.28
N CYS A 80 13.12 14.77 -7.79
CA CYS A 80 14.36 14.02 -8.02
C CYS A 80 14.63 13.67 -9.49
N GLY A 81 13.63 13.79 -10.36
CA GLY A 81 13.75 13.49 -11.80
C GLY A 81 13.48 12.02 -12.15
N PRO A 82 13.51 11.69 -13.47
CA PRO A 82 12.91 10.45 -13.98
C PRO A 82 13.65 9.18 -13.54
N PHE A 83 14.97 9.21 -13.40
CA PHE A 83 15.76 8.03 -13.03
C PHE A 83 15.37 7.51 -11.64
N ILE A 84 15.39 8.39 -10.64
CA ILE A 84 14.99 8.05 -9.27
C ILE A 84 13.52 7.64 -9.22
N THR A 85 12.66 8.35 -9.94
CA THR A 85 11.23 8.05 -10.00
C THR A 85 10.95 6.62 -10.47
N ILE A 86 11.62 6.17 -11.53
CA ILE A 86 11.45 4.81 -12.06
C ILE A 86 11.86 3.79 -11.01
N ILE A 87 13.05 3.91 -10.41
CA ILE A 87 13.55 2.95 -9.43
C ILE A 87 12.62 2.89 -8.22
N THR A 88 12.27 4.06 -7.66
CA THR A 88 11.46 4.14 -6.44
C THR A 88 10.06 3.57 -6.65
N ASN A 89 9.36 3.99 -7.71
CA ASN A 89 7.97 3.60 -7.89
C ASN A 89 7.82 2.19 -8.45
N MET A 90 8.72 1.74 -9.32
CA MET A 90 8.72 0.34 -9.75
C MET A 90 9.11 -0.59 -8.59
N GLY A 91 10.12 -0.24 -7.80
CA GLY A 91 10.50 -1.02 -6.61
C GLY A 91 9.43 -0.97 -5.53
N GLY A 92 9.10 0.25 -5.06
CA GLY A 92 8.24 0.47 -3.90
C GLY A 92 6.76 0.15 -4.10
N PHE A 93 6.24 0.19 -5.32
CA PHE A 93 4.82 -0.11 -5.56
C PHE A 93 4.58 -1.31 -6.47
N ILE A 94 5.40 -1.52 -7.51
CA ILE A 94 5.17 -2.66 -8.40
C ILE A 94 5.81 -3.90 -7.81
N CYS A 95 7.15 -3.93 -7.63
CA CYS A 95 7.85 -5.12 -7.11
C CYS A 95 7.38 -5.50 -5.70
N CYS A 96 7.17 -4.51 -4.83
CA CYS A 96 6.61 -4.72 -3.51
C CYS A 96 5.25 -5.46 -3.56
N GLN A 97 4.31 -4.98 -4.37
CA GLN A 97 2.99 -5.60 -4.50
C GLN A 97 3.02 -6.98 -5.15
N LEU A 98 4.00 -7.26 -6.01
CA LEU A 98 4.22 -8.62 -6.55
C LEU A 98 4.62 -9.59 -5.44
N ILE A 99 5.50 -9.15 -4.54
CA ILE A 99 5.99 -9.97 -3.41
C ILE A 99 4.88 -10.12 -2.35
N LEU A 100 4.26 -9.02 -1.90
CA LEU A 100 3.21 -9.05 -0.89
C LEU A 100 1.94 -9.74 -1.39
N GLY A 101 1.56 -9.54 -2.65
CA GLY A 101 0.44 -10.26 -3.27
C GLY A 101 0.67 -11.77 -3.31
N SER A 102 1.93 -12.21 -3.43
CA SER A 102 2.26 -13.64 -3.36
C SER A 102 2.03 -14.22 -1.97
N SER A 103 2.36 -13.45 -0.92
CA SER A 103 2.08 -13.83 0.47
C SER A 103 0.57 -13.91 0.75
N GLU A 104 -0.21 -12.94 0.25
CA GLU A 104 -1.67 -12.95 0.38
C GLU A 104 -2.30 -14.15 -0.33
N ALA A 105 -1.84 -14.47 -1.55
CA ALA A 105 -2.32 -15.64 -2.28
C ALA A 105 -2.01 -16.94 -1.51
N ALA A 106 -0.82 -17.05 -0.94
CA ALA A 106 -0.43 -18.21 -0.12
C ALA A 106 -1.30 -18.33 1.14
N MET A 107 -1.64 -17.22 1.80
CA MET A 107 -2.55 -17.20 2.95
C MET A 107 -3.93 -17.76 2.61
N PHE A 108 -4.47 -17.47 1.43
CA PHE A 108 -5.71 -18.09 0.96
C PHE A 108 -5.58 -19.60 0.83
N GLY A 109 -4.50 -20.06 0.21
CA GLY A 109 -4.23 -21.49 0.05
C GLY A 109 -4.10 -22.20 1.40
N ASN A 110 -3.35 -21.62 2.33
CA ASN A 110 -3.19 -22.17 3.69
C ASN A 110 -4.52 -22.22 4.43
N THR A 111 -5.31 -21.14 4.36
CA THR A 111 -6.64 -21.09 4.99
C THR A 111 -7.56 -22.18 4.44
N LEU A 112 -7.59 -22.41 3.12
CA LEU A 112 -8.43 -23.46 2.54
C LEU A 112 -7.98 -24.86 2.92
N CYS A 113 -6.67 -25.12 2.97
CA CYS A 113 -6.15 -26.41 3.40
C CYS A 113 -6.49 -26.71 4.88
N GLU A 114 -6.49 -25.67 5.74
CA GLU A 114 -6.90 -25.81 7.15
C GLU A 114 -8.39 -26.09 7.30
N VAL A 115 -9.24 -25.43 6.50
CA VAL A 115 -10.70 -25.55 6.58
C VAL A 115 -11.22 -26.80 5.86
N LEU A 116 -10.56 -27.22 4.79
CA LEU A 116 -10.97 -28.33 3.92
C LEU A 116 -9.87 -29.41 3.79
N PRO A 117 -9.41 -30.02 4.90
CA PRO A 117 -8.29 -30.96 4.89
C PRO A 117 -8.58 -32.24 4.08
N SER A 118 -9.84 -32.56 3.82
CA SER A 118 -10.26 -33.72 3.02
C SER A 118 -10.03 -33.57 1.52
N ILE A 119 -9.78 -32.32 1.03
CA ILE A 119 -9.57 -32.08 -0.40
C ILE A 119 -8.07 -32.15 -0.69
N PRO A 120 -7.58 -33.08 -1.55
CA PRO A 120 -6.16 -33.27 -1.81
C PRO A 120 -5.61 -32.22 -2.79
N VAL A 121 -5.74 -30.94 -2.44
CA VAL A 121 -5.25 -29.79 -3.22
C VAL A 121 -4.22 -29.05 -2.38
N THR A 122 -3.07 -28.74 -2.98
CA THR A 122 -1.99 -28.03 -2.28
C THR A 122 -2.33 -26.55 -2.08
N PRO A 123 -1.75 -25.88 -1.06
CA PRO A 123 -1.92 -24.43 -0.87
C PRO A 123 -1.59 -23.62 -2.12
N ALA A 124 -0.52 -23.99 -2.84
CA ALA A 124 -0.12 -23.32 -4.08
C ALA A 124 -1.19 -23.43 -5.18
N MET A 125 -1.84 -24.61 -5.32
CA MET A 125 -2.91 -24.78 -6.32
C MET A 125 -4.13 -23.91 -6.01
N TRP A 126 -4.54 -23.83 -4.73
CA TRP A 126 -5.61 -22.93 -4.29
C TRP A 126 -5.26 -21.46 -4.56
N SER A 127 -4.02 -21.06 -4.24
CA SER A 127 -3.51 -19.69 -4.46
C SER A 127 -3.54 -19.30 -5.94
N ILE A 128 -2.99 -20.15 -6.81
CA ILE A 128 -2.94 -19.93 -8.25
C ILE A 128 -4.36 -19.89 -8.84
N GLY A 129 -5.23 -20.82 -8.40
CA GLY A 129 -6.63 -20.83 -8.82
C GLY A 129 -7.35 -19.51 -8.53
N LEU A 130 -7.18 -18.97 -7.31
CA LEU A 130 -7.74 -17.67 -6.93
C LEU A 130 -7.18 -16.54 -7.81
N VAL A 131 -5.86 -16.50 -8.02
CA VAL A 131 -5.21 -15.46 -8.83
C VAL A 131 -5.76 -15.47 -10.26
N ILE A 132 -5.93 -16.66 -10.87
CA ILE A 132 -6.50 -16.79 -12.21
C ILE A 132 -7.96 -16.31 -12.24
N ILE A 133 -8.78 -16.71 -11.25
CA ILE A 133 -10.17 -16.28 -11.16
C ILE A 133 -10.24 -14.74 -11.08
N LEU A 134 -9.46 -14.14 -10.16
CA LEU A 134 -9.45 -12.70 -9.98
C LEU A 134 -8.92 -11.96 -11.23
N PHE A 135 -7.88 -12.50 -11.88
CA PHE A 135 -7.38 -11.97 -13.15
C PHE A 135 -8.50 -11.92 -14.21
N VAL A 136 -9.20 -13.04 -14.41
CA VAL A 136 -10.29 -13.14 -15.39
C VAL A 136 -11.43 -12.17 -15.04
N LEU A 137 -11.85 -12.11 -13.78
CA LEU A 137 -12.90 -11.19 -13.34
C LEU A 137 -12.53 -9.72 -13.60
N ASN A 138 -11.27 -9.33 -13.37
CA ASN A 138 -10.80 -7.97 -13.63
C ASN A 138 -10.74 -7.61 -15.12
N LEU A 139 -10.72 -8.57 -16.03
CA LEU A 139 -10.82 -8.29 -17.48
C LEU A 139 -12.20 -7.75 -17.86
N PHE A 140 -13.26 -8.10 -17.12
CA PHE A 140 -14.65 -7.71 -17.40
C PHE A 140 -15.11 -6.38 -16.80
N GLY A 141 -14.25 -5.70 -16.01
CA GLY A 141 -14.53 -4.35 -15.49
C GLY A 141 -14.71 -4.24 -13.98
N VAL A 142 -14.81 -3.01 -13.49
CA VAL A 142 -14.43 -2.56 -12.14
C VAL A 142 -15.57 -2.21 -11.19
N ASP A 143 -16.79 -1.99 -11.67
CA ASP A 143 -17.85 -1.36 -10.87
C ASP A 143 -18.31 -2.16 -9.64
N MET A 144 -18.07 -3.46 -9.62
CA MET A 144 -18.47 -4.33 -8.52
C MET A 144 -17.48 -4.26 -7.33
N PHE A 145 -16.24 -3.87 -7.59
CA PHE A 145 -15.16 -3.86 -6.63
C PHE A 145 -15.39 -2.93 -5.43
N ALA A 146 -15.73 -1.67 -5.67
CA ALA A 146 -15.83 -0.65 -4.61
C ALA A 146 -16.94 -0.93 -3.58
N LYS A 147 -18.06 -1.54 -4.00
CA LYS A 147 -19.16 -1.89 -3.09
C LYS A 147 -18.78 -3.03 -2.16
N ILE A 148 -18.11 -4.06 -2.71
CA ILE A 148 -17.65 -5.23 -1.95
C ILE A 148 -16.58 -4.81 -0.96
N GLN A 149 -15.64 -3.96 -1.37
CA GLN A 149 -14.54 -3.48 -0.55
C GLN A 149 -15.00 -2.85 0.77
N ASN A 150 -15.99 -1.99 0.74
CA ASN A 150 -16.52 -1.35 1.95
C ASN A 150 -17.13 -2.35 2.92
N ILE A 151 -17.94 -3.31 2.42
CA ILE A 151 -18.57 -4.34 3.26
C ILE A 151 -17.50 -5.21 3.92
N VAL A 152 -16.50 -5.64 3.14
CA VAL A 152 -15.39 -6.47 3.64
C VAL A 152 -14.58 -5.71 4.68
N ALA A 153 -14.25 -4.44 4.45
CA ALA A 153 -13.45 -3.64 5.39
C ALA A 153 -14.16 -3.47 6.75
N TYR A 154 -15.43 -3.09 6.75
CA TYR A 154 -16.18 -2.94 8.00
C TYR A 154 -16.42 -4.28 8.70
N GLY A 155 -16.69 -5.33 7.95
CA GLY A 155 -16.84 -6.68 8.49
C GLY A 155 -15.56 -7.19 9.15
N LEU A 156 -14.41 -6.95 8.52
CA LEU A 156 -13.08 -7.31 9.03
C LEU A 156 -12.75 -6.55 10.31
N ILE A 157 -12.87 -5.22 10.30
CA ILE A 157 -12.59 -4.37 11.47
C ILE A 157 -13.51 -4.77 12.64
N GLY A 158 -14.81 -4.85 12.39
CA GLY A 158 -15.78 -5.23 13.40
C GLY A 158 -15.49 -6.60 14.00
N SER A 159 -15.16 -7.58 13.16
CA SER A 159 -14.79 -8.93 13.59
C SER A 159 -13.55 -8.92 14.48
N LEU A 160 -12.49 -8.23 14.09
CA LEU A 160 -11.24 -8.22 14.86
C LEU A 160 -11.39 -7.47 16.19
N VAL A 161 -12.15 -6.37 16.20
CA VAL A 161 -12.46 -5.64 17.45
C VAL A 161 -13.28 -6.52 18.38
N VAL A 162 -14.35 -7.15 17.89
CA VAL A 162 -15.20 -8.02 18.72
C VAL A 162 -14.40 -9.20 19.27
N LEU A 163 -13.64 -9.91 18.43
CA LEU A 163 -12.82 -11.05 18.87
C LEU A 163 -11.72 -10.62 19.84
N GLY A 164 -11.09 -9.48 19.61
CA GLY A 164 -10.10 -8.93 20.54
C GLY A 164 -10.71 -8.64 21.90
N ILE A 165 -11.90 -8.01 21.96
CA ILE A 165 -12.62 -7.75 23.22
C ILE A 165 -13.00 -9.06 23.91
N LEU A 166 -13.57 -10.03 23.18
CA LEU A 166 -13.98 -11.33 23.75
C LEU A 166 -12.80 -12.07 24.38
N GLY A 167 -11.61 -12.00 23.78
CA GLY A 167 -10.39 -12.57 24.36
C GLY A 167 -9.89 -11.79 25.59
N CYS A 168 -9.99 -10.46 25.56
CA CYS A 168 -9.63 -9.61 26.71
C CYS A 168 -10.50 -9.91 27.95
N ILE A 169 -11.79 -10.10 27.77
CA ILE A 169 -12.74 -10.43 28.85
C ILE A 169 -12.74 -11.93 29.22
N LYS A 170 -11.89 -12.74 28.54
CA LYS A 170 -11.75 -14.19 28.79
C LYS A 170 -13.09 -14.92 28.75
N ILE A 171 -13.88 -14.68 27.67
CA ILE A 171 -15.25 -15.21 27.55
C ILE A 171 -15.31 -16.74 27.62
N ASN A 172 -14.25 -17.43 27.25
CA ASN A 172 -14.07 -18.87 27.40
C ASN A 172 -13.04 -19.18 28.49
N PRO A 173 -13.46 -19.34 29.77
CA PRO A 173 -12.52 -19.61 30.86
C PRO A 173 -11.70 -20.89 30.69
N ALA A 174 -12.25 -21.89 29.99
CA ALA A 174 -11.55 -23.17 29.73
C ALA A 174 -10.39 -23.04 28.73
N ALA A 175 -10.38 -21.96 27.90
CA ALA A 175 -9.32 -21.70 26.95
C ALA A 175 -8.26 -20.71 27.48
N VAL A 176 -8.40 -20.24 28.72
CA VAL A 176 -7.44 -19.26 29.31
C VAL A 176 -6.10 -19.93 29.55
N VAL A 177 -5.05 -19.35 28.98
CA VAL A 177 -3.66 -19.78 29.15
C VAL A 177 -2.94 -18.87 30.14
N ASP A 178 -2.24 -19.45 31.11
CA ASP A 178 -1.31 -18.73 31.99
C ASP A 178 0.09 -18.76 31.37
N GLN A 179 0.53 -17.64 30.88
CA GLN A 179 1.82 -17.50 30.19
C GLN A 179 2.47 -16.14 30.47
N PRO A 180 3.81 -16.03 30.36
CA PRO A 180 4.50 -14.78 30.58
C PRO A 180 4.05 -13.74 29.56
N SER A 181 3.84 -12.52 30.04
CA SER A 181 3.46 -11.39 29.17
C SER A 181 4.62 -10.91 28.32
N VAL A 182 5.84 -11.06 28.83
CA VAL A 182 7.08 -10.52 28.24
C VAL A 182 8.02 -11.66 27.94
N LEU A 183 8.45 -11.77 26.67
CA LEU A 183 9.38 -12.81 26.19
C LEU A 183 10.78 -12.26 25.89
N ILE A 184 10.97 -10.94 25.98
CA ILE A 184 12.24 -10.27 25.70
C ILE A 184 13.14 -10.23 26.95
N HIS A 185 14.45 -10.33 26.75
CA HIS A 185 15.46 -10.13 27.79
C HIS A 185 15.85 -8.66 27.92
N ASN A 186 15.84 -7.93 26.80
CA ASN A 186 16.15 -6.50 26.74
C ASN A 186 15.12 -5.74 25.91
N TYR A 187 14.79 -4.50 26.31
CA TYR A 187 13.87 -3.65 25.55
C TYR A 187 14.36 -3.33 24.13
N SER A 188 15.66 -3.44 23.84
CA SER A 188 16.19 -3.29 22.49
C SER A 188 15.64 -4.35 21.52
N GLU A 189 15.21 -5.51 22.00
CA GLU A 189 14.62 -6.57 21.19
C GLU A 189 13.26 -6.15 20.58
N THR A 190 12.55 -5.18 21.20
CA THR A 190 11.34 -4.61 20.62
C THR A 190 11.56 -3.99 19.23
N PHE A 191 12.78 -3.55 18.93
CA PHE A 191 13.11 -3.00 17.63
C PHE A 191 13.36 -4.05 16.56
N SER A 192 13.62 -5.30 16.94
CA SER A 192 13.98 -6.37 16.00
C SER A 192 12.90 -6.75 15.00
N LEU A 193 11.63 -6.44 15.29
CA LEU A 193 10.48 -6.72 14.45
C LEU A 193 9.81 -5.47 13.89
N LEU A 194 10.53 -4.35 13.80
CA LEU A 194 9.97 -3.11 13.25
C LEU A 194 9.50 -3.26 11.79
N GLY A 195 10.18 -4.07 10.98
CA GLY A 195 9.74 -4.35 9.62
C GLY A 195 8.40 -5.06 9.57
N LEU A 196 8.20 -6.07 10.43
CA LEU A 196 6.95 -6.78 10.54
C LEU A 196 5.82 -5.88 11.07
N ALA A 197 6.12 -5.05 12.07
CA ALA A 197 5.18 -4.09 12.61
C ALA A 197 4.84 -2.98 11.60
N PHE A 198 5.80 -2.54 10.76
CA PHE A 198 5.56 -1.58 9.70
C PHE A 198 4.51 -2.07 8.71
N PHE A 199 4.56 -3.35 8.33
CA PHE A 199 3.61 -3.97 7.41
C PHE A 199 2.15 -3.77 7.85
N LEU A 200 1.91 -3.72 9.15
CA LEU A 200 0.57 -3.58 9.73
C LEU A 200 -0.09 -2.22 9.49
N PHE A 201 0.64 -1.24 8.94
CA PHE A 201 0.19 0.15 8.80
C PHE A 201 0.41 0.73 7.40
N ILE A 202 0.93 -0.04 6.44
CA ILE A 202 1.17 0.44 5.08
C ILE A 202 -0.11 0.46 4.25
N GLY A 203 -0.22 1.42 3.33
CA GLY A 203 -1.34 1.51 2.38
C GLY A 203 -2.23 2.73 2.57
N VAL A 204 -1.99 3.58 3.57
CA VAL A 204 -2.79 4.78 3.83
C VAL A 204 -2.76 5.79 2.66
N GLU A 205 -1.73 5.76 1.84
CA GLU A 205 -1.56 6.59 0.64
C GLU A 205 -2.63 6.35 -0.43
N PHE A 206 -3.29 5.19 -0.41
CA PHE A 206 -4.40 4.90 -1.32
C PHE A 206 -5.64 5.77 -1.07
N ILE A 207 -5.67 6.56 0.00
CA ILE A 207 -6.67 7.63 0.21
C ILE A 207 -6.43 8.80 -0.76
N VAL A 208 -5.21 9.04 -1.23
CA VAL A 208 -4.87 10.17 -2.11
C VAL A 208 -5.64 10.16 -3.43
N PRO A 209 -5.75 9.05 -4.17
CA PRO A 209 -6.51 8.98 -5.42
C PRO A 209 -7.99 9.32 -5.28
N ILE A 210 -8.60 9.11 -4.12
CA ILE A 210 -10.00 9.45 -3.87
C ILE A 210 -10.22 10.88 -3.35
N SER A 211 -9.13 11.60 -3.06
CA SER A 211 -9.18 12.94 -2.45
C SER A 211 -10.02 13.97 -3.23
N PRO A 212 -10.13 13.94 -4.58
CA PRO A 212 -11.00 14.84 -5.33
C PRO A 212 -12.48 14.67 -4.99
N ASN A 213 -12.88 13.45 -4.62
CA ASN A 213 -14.26 13.09 -4.30
C ASN A 213 -14.62 13.27 -2.82
N VAL A 214 -13.70 13.82 -2.00
CA VAL A 214 -13.87 14.02 -0.56
C VAL A 214 -14.37 15.44 -0.27
N LYS A 215 -15.39 15.55 0.61
CA LYS A 215 -15.84 16.85 1.15
C LYS A 215 -14.71 17.50 1.92
N ASN A 216 -14.45 18.79 1.68
CA ASN A 216 -13.38 19.51 2.39
C ASN A 216 -12.08 18.69 2.52
N SER A 217 -11.58 18.19 1.38
CA SER A 217 -10.44 17.25 1.31
C SER A 217 -9.20 17.76 2.04
N ARG A 218 -9.01 19.08 2.14
CA ARG A 218 -7.91 19.74 2.89
C ARG A 218 -7.83 19.31 4.36
N LYS A 219 -8.98 19.05 5.01
CA LYS A 219 -9.06 18.64 6.41
C LYS A 219 -9.37 17.15 6.54
N ILE A 220 -10.32 16.65 5.74
CA ILE A 220 -10.82 15.28 5.90
C ILE A 220 -9.78 14.25 5.47
N VAL A 221 -8.98 14.51 4.43
CA VAL A 221 -7.95 13.55 3.97
C VAL A 221 -6.86 13.34 5.03
N PRO A 222 -6.18 14.40 5.55
CA PRO A 222 -5.19 14.21 6.61
C PRO A 222 -5.74 13.54 7.87
N TRP A 223 -6.91 13.99 8.35
CA TRP A 223 -7.54 13.36 9.51
C TRP A 223 -7.96 11.92 9.24
N GLY A 224 -8.49 11.63 8.06
CA GLY A 224 -8.85 10.28 7.65
C GLY A 224 -7.65 9.34 7.65
N MET A 225 -6.51 9.77 7.10
CA MET A 225 -5.27 8.98 7.10
C MET A 225 -4.78 8.69 8.53
N VAL A 226 -4.67 9.71 9.38
CA VAL A 226 -4.20 9.55 10.75
C VAL A 226 -5.15 8.69 11.59
N LEU A 227 -6.46 8.96 11.52
CA LEU A 227 -7.45 8.20 12.28
C LEU A 227 -7.53 6.74 11.84
N SER A 228 -7.37 6.45 10.55
CA SER A 228 -7.28 5.07 10.06
C SER A 228 -6.13 4.32 10.73
N LEU A 229 -4.94 4.91 10.78
CA LEU A 229 -3.77 4.29 11.42
C LEU A 229 -3.96 4.08 12.92
N VAL A 230 -4.57 5.05 13.61
CA VAL A 230 -4.85 4.93 15.05
C VAL A 230 -5.90 3.85 15.33
N ILE A 231 -6.97 3.78 14.54
CA ILE A 231 -8.01 2.73 14.67
C ILE A 231 -7.39 1.34 14.45
N ILE A 232 -6.53 1.19 13.45
CA ILE A 232 -5.83 -0.06 13.18
C ILE A 232 -4.93 -0.44 14.37
N LEU A 233 -4.17 0.51 14.92
CA LEU A 233 -3.34 0.26 16.09
C LEU A 233 -4.16 -0.24 17.29
N VAL A 234 -5.28 0.42 17.59
CA VAL A 234 -6.17 0.01 18.70
C VAL A 234 -6.72 -1.40 18.48
N MET A 235 -7.17 -1.70 17.27
CA MET A 235 -7.66 -3.02 16.90
C MET A 235 -6.60 -4.11 17.08
N GLN A 236 -5.37 -3.84 16.64
CA GLN A 236 -4.26 -4.78 16.76
C GLN A 236 -3.81 -4.98 18.20
N ILE A 237 -3.83 -3.92 19.03
CA ILE A 237 -3.57 -4.04 20.48
C ILE A 237 -4.59 -4.98 21.12
N LEU A 238 -5.87 -4.84 20.81
CA LEU A 238 -6.93 -5.73 21.31
C LEU A 238 -6.67 -7.19 20.92
N MET A 239 -6.22 -7.43 19.68
CA MET A 239 -5.88 -8.77 19.22
C MET A 239 -4.70 -9.38 19.97
N VAL A 240 -3.60 -8.62 20.18
CA VAL A 240 -2.43 -9.11 20.94
C VAL A 240 -2.80 -9.42 22.38
N LEU A 241 -3.61 -8.58 23.02
CA LEU A 241 -4.09 -8.82 24.37
C LEU A 241 -5.03 -10.05 24.44
N GLY A 242 -5.87 -10.24 23.42
CA GLY A 242 -6.69 -11.43 23.28
C GLY A 242 -5.85 -12.71 23.11
N PHE A 243 -4.85 -12.67 22.24
CA PHE A 243 -3.91 -13.78 22.04
C PHE A 243 -3.21 -14.16 23.34
N LYS A 244 -2.70 -13.19 24.10
CA LYS A 244 -2.07 -13.41 25.40
C LYS A 244 -2.93 -14.27 26.33
N ASN A 245 -4.24 -14.06 26.33
CA ASN A 245 -5.13 -14.71 27.29
C ASN A 245 -5.61 -16.10 26.84
N ILE A 246 -5.66 -16.36 25.53
CA ILE A 246 -6.40 -17.52 24.98
C ILE A 246 -5.50 -18.49 24.23
N THR A 247 -4.37 -18.06 23.69
CA THR A 247 -3.50 -18.90 22.85
C THR A 247 -2.09 -18.87 23.40
N SER A 248 -1.43 -20.03 23.54
CA SER A 248 -0.02 -20.02 23.92
C SER A 248 0.85 -19.38 22.84
N TRP A 249 1.90 -18.68 23.26
CA TRP A 249 2.82 -18.03 22.32
C TRP A 249 3.48 -19.05 21.37
N GLU A 250 3.75 -20.24 21.86
CA GLU A 250 4.34 -21.32 21.05
C GLU A 250 3.40 -21.81 19.96
N GLU A 251 2.13 -22.06 20.27
CA GLU A 251 1.12 -22.47 19.28
C GLU A 251 0.87 -21.36 18.27
N LEU A 252 0.83 -20.12 18.74
CA LEU A 252 0.64 -18.94 17.89
C LEU A 252 1.78 -18.82 16.86
N GLY A 253 3.03 -19.02 17.29
CA GLY A 253 4.21 -18.95 16.43
C GLY A 253 4.32 -20.09 15.42
N LYS A 254 3.79 -21.28 15.76
CA LYS A 254 3.76 -22.44 14.85
C LYS A 254 2.61 -22.40 13.84
N SER A 255 1.59 -21.61 14.10
CA SER A 255 0.40 -21.55 13.24
C SER A 255 0.64 -20.74 11.99
N THR A 256 0.27 -21.28 10.84
CA THR A 256 0.24 -20.56 9.57
C THR A 256 -0.96 -19.61 9.45
N VAL A 257 -1.97 -19.80 10.30
CA VAL A 257 -3.22 -19.02 10.35
C VAL A 257 -3.60 -18.70 11.81
N PRO A 258 -2.74 -17.94 12.54
CA PRO A 258 -2.87 -17.73 13.98
C PRO A 258 -4.22 -17.10 14.39
N HIS A 259 -4.84 -16.34 13.53
CA HIS A 259 -6.15 -15.74 13.77
C HIS A 259 -7.29 -16.78 13.74
N ILE A 260 -7.18 -17.82 12.92
CA ILE A 260 -8.15 -18.92 12.88
C ILE A 260 -7.97 -19.81 14.10
N LEU A 261 -6.72 -20.14 14.47
CA LEU A 261 -6.41 -20.86 15.71
C LEU A 261 -7.02 -20.13 16.92
N TYR A 262 -6.78 -18.84 17.05
CA TYR A 262 -7.35 -18.02 18.12
C TYR A 262 -8.89 -18.07 18.13
N GLY A 263 -9.52 -17.89 16.97
CA GLY A 263 -10.97 -17.98 16.83
C GLY A 263 -11.51 -19.33 17.26
N SER A 264 -10.83 -20.43 16.91
CA SER A 264 -11.21 -21.78 17.28
C SER A 264 -11.14 -22.05 18.79
N LEU A 265 -10.10 -21.55 19.46
CA LEU A 265 -9.96 -21.66 20.91
C LEU A 265 -10.99 -20.80 21.66
N LEU A 266 -11.32 -19.62 21.12
CA LEU A 266 -12.23 -18.67 21.75
C LEU A 266 -13.69 -19.10 21.66
N LEU A 267 -14.16 -19.52 20.47
CA LEU A 267 -15.57 -19.78 20.14
C LEU A 267 -15.81 -21.17 19.53
N GLY A 268 -14.83 -22.08 19.56
CA GLY A 268 -14.91 -23.41 18.96
C GLY A 268 -15.14 -23.33 17.45
N LYS A 269 -15.92 -24.27 16.92
CA LYS A 269 -16.22 -24.38 15.48
C LYS A 269 -16.81 -23.09 14.87
N ALA A 270 -17.61 -22.35 15.63
CA ALA A 270 -18.17 -21.08 15.17
C ALA A 270 -17.07 -20.02 14.95
N GLY A 271 -16.09 -19.95 15.83
CA GLY A 271 -14.93 -19.07 15.69
C GLY A 271 -14.05 -19.44 14.50
N THR A 272 -13.80 -20.74 14.27
CA THR A 272 -13.10 -21.21 13.08
C THR A 272 -13.79 -20.74 11.80
N ILE A 273 -15.10 -21.00 11.66
CA ILE A 273 -15.87 -20.62 10.47
C ILE A 273 -15.83 -19.09 10.30
N TRP A 274 -16.09 -18.34 11.36
CA TRP A 274 -16.10 -16.88 11.32
C TRP A 274 -14.76 -16.32 10.82
N MET A 275 -13.65 -16.71 11.45
CA MET A 275 -12.34 -16.19 11.08
C MET A 275 -11.87 -16.66 9.69
N SER A 276 -12.24 -17.87 9.29
CA SER A 276 -11.93 -18.36 7.94
C SER A 276 -12.67 -17.55 6.86
N VAL A 277 -13.95 -17.25 7.04
CA VAL A 277 -14.71 -16.44 6.09
C VAL A 277 -14.14 -15.03 6.02
N VAL A 278 -13.88 -14.40 7.17
CA VAL A 278 -13.30 -13.05 7.23
C VAL A 278 -11.92 -13.00 6.56
N SER A 279 -11.08 -14.00 6.84
CA SER A 279 -9.74 -14.14 6.24
C SER A 279 -9.82 -14.27 4.72
N MET A 280 -10.65 -15.19 4.22
CA MET A 280 -10.82 -15.39 2.77
C MET A 280 -11.32 -14.12 2.06
N LEU A 281 -12.30 -13.43 2.63
CA LEU A 281 -12.80 -12.17 2.07
C LEU A 281 -11.71 -11.10 2.04
N ALA A 282 -10.89 -11.00 3.08
CA ALA A 282 -9.77 -10.06 3.14
C ALA A 282 -8.73 -10.34 2.06
N VAL A 283 -8.32 -11.61 1.89
CA VAL A 283 -7.37 -12.00 0.82
C VAL A 283 -7.94 -11.68 -0.57
N ILE A 284 -9.19 -12.06 -0.84
CA ILE A 284 -9.84 -11.78 -2.13
C ILE A 284 -9.81 -10.28 -2.43
N SER A 285 -10.17 -9.46 -1.44
CA SER A 285 -10.15 -8.00 -1.56
C SER A 285 -8.75 -7.46 -1.84
N THR A 286 -7.75 -7.89 -1.08
CA THR A 286 -6.36 -7.42 -1.20
C THR A 286 -5.72 -7.85 -2.52
N LEU A 287 -5.86 -9.11 -2.91
CA LEU A 287 -5.34 -9.61 -4.20
C LEU A 287 -6.01 -8.91 -5.38
N ASN A 288 -7.32 -8.71 -5.31
CA ASN A 288 -8.06 -7.99 -6.35
C ASN A 288 -7.52 -6.56 -6.50
N THR A 289 -7.25 -5.88 -5.36
CA THR A 289 -6.63 -4.55 -5.34
C THR A 289 -5.21 -4.58 -5.89
N SER A 290 -4.41 -5.59 -5.55
CA SER A 290 -3.04 -5.74 -6.09
C SER A 290 -3.06 -5.93 -7.59
N ILE A 291 -3.89 -6.84 -8.13
CA ILE A 291 -3.97 -7.11 -9.57
C ILE A 291 -4.43 -5.84 -10.32
N PHE A 292 -5.49 -5.21 -9.86
CA PHE A 292 -6.04 -4.04 -10.52
C PHE A 292 -5.21 -2.77 -10.27
N GLY A 293 -4.83 -2.49 -9.02
CA GLY A 293 -4.13 -1.27 -8.62
C GLY A 293 -2.74 -1.16 -9.25
N VAL A 294 -1.96 -2.23 -9.23
CA VAL A 294 -0.64 -2.27 -9.91
C VAL A 294 -0.80 -2.09 -11.42
N SER A 295 -1.84 -2.68 -12.00
CA SER A 295 -2.15 -2.52 -13.42
C SER A 295 -2.43 -1.06 -13.78
N GLN A 296 -3.24 -0.35 -12.96
CA GLN A 296 -3.50 1.07 -13.13
C GLN A 296 -2.24 1.92 -12.90
N LEU A 297 -1.40 1.56 -11.93
CA LEU A 297 -0.14 2.25 -11.69
C LEU A 297 0.81 2.10 -12.89
N CYS A 298 0.95 0.90 -13.45
CA CYS A 298 1.72 0.66 -14.66
C CYS A 298 1.18 1.52 -15.83
N ALA A 299 -0.14 1.58 -16.00
CA ALA A 299 -0.76 2.42 -17.02
C ALA A 299 -0.52 3.91 -16.77
N GLY A 300 -0.63 4.38 -15.51
CA GLY A 300 -0.33 5.75 -15.12
C GLY A 300 1.13 6.14 -15.41
N MET A 301 2.08 5.30 -15.02
CA MET A 301 3.51 5.51 -15.33
C MET A 301 3.78 5.47 -16.84
N ALA A 302 3.11 4.60 -17.59
CA ALA A 302 3.23 4.56 -19.05
C ALA A 302 2.63 5.82 -19.70
N LYS A 303 1.54 6.36 -19.15
CA LYS A 303 0.90 7.61 -19.61
C LYS A 303 1.86 8.81 -19.51
N ILE A 304 2.64 8.89 -18.44
CA ILE A 304 3.65 9.95 -18.26
C ILE A 304 5.03 9.59 -18.86
N GLY A 305 5.10 8.51 -19.65
CA GLY A 305 6.31 8.13 -20.42
C GLY A 305 7.39 7.41 -19.62
N LEU A 306 7.14 6.98 -18.36
CA LEU A 306 8.10 6.28 -17.52
C LEU A 306 8.14 4.76 -17.76
N LEU A 307 7.08 4.20 -18.35
CA LEU A 307 6.97 2.80 -18.74
C LEU A 307 6.59 2.64 -20.22
N PRO A 308 6.79 1.43 -20.81
CA PRO A 308 6.42 1.17 -22.19
C PRO A 308 4.93 1.35 -22.47
N ALA A 309 4.59 1.90 -23.64
CA ALA A 309 3.23 2.23 -24.04
C ALA A 309 2.28 1.02 -24.12
N PHE A 310 2.78 -0.23 -24.19
CA PHE A 310 1.91 -1.40 -24.22
C PHE A 310 1.11 -1.58 -22.91
N PHE A 311 1.60 -1.06 -21.78
CA PHE A 311 0.84 -1.04 -20.51
C PHE A 311 -0.44 -0.20 -20.56
N LEU A 312 -0.60 0.65 -21.57
CA LEU A 312 -1.83 1.44 -21.81
C LEU A 312 -2.93 0.67 -22.53
N LYS A 313 -2.62 -0.50 -23.09
CA LYS A 313 -3.63 -1.29 -23.79
C LYS A 313 -4.69 -1.77 -22.79
N LYS A 314 -5.95 -1.49 -23.15
CA LYS A 314 -7.12 -1.81 -22.34
C LYS A 314 -7.98 -2.88 -22.99
N THR A 315 -8.72 -3.61 -22.16
CA THR A 315 -9.83 -4.47 -22.61
C THR A 315 -10.99 -3.59 -23.11
N PRO A 316 -12.00 -4.16 -23.79
CA PRO A 316 -13.23 -3.44 -24.13
C PRO A 316 -13.94 -2.83 -22.90
N ALA A 317 -13.75 -3.44 -21.72
CA ALA A 317 -14.27 -2.95 -20.44
C ALA A 317 -13.38 -1.85 -19.79
N GLY A 318 -12.33 -1.39 -20.47
CA GLY A 318 -11.48 -0.28 -20.01
C GLY A 318 -10.33 -0.69 -19.07
N SER A 319 -10.13 -1.97 -18.80
CA SER A 319 -9.09 -2.46 -17.87
C SER A 319 -7.73 -2.63 -18.54
N PRO A 320 -6.61 -2.10 -17.99
CA PRO A 320 -5.26 -2.22 -18.56
C PRO A 320 -4.69 -3.63 -18.31
N TYR A 321 -4.82 -4.54 -19.29
CA TYR A 321 -4.59 -5.97 -19.08
C TYR A 321 -3.12 -6.40 -18.99
N PHE A 322 -2.16 -5.66 -19.56
CA PHE A 322 -0.73 -6.05 -19.48
C PHE A 322 -0.18 -5.97 -18.06
N GLY A 323 -0.59 -4.96 -17.29
CA GLY A 323 -0.25 -4.88 -15.87
C GLY A 323 -0.86 -6.04 -15.06
N MET A 324 -2.10 -6.41 -15.37
CA MET A 324 -2.76 -7.57 -14.74
C MET A 324 -2.05 -8.89 -15.05
N ILE A 325 -1.64 -9.09 -16.32
CA ILE A 325 -0.85 -10.29 -16.71
C ILE A 325 0.45 -10.33 -15.91
N LEU A 326 1.18 -9.20 -15.82
CA LEU A 326 2.42 -9.12 -15.03
C LEU A 326 2.19 -9.57 -13.60
N VAL A 327 1.19 -9.02 -12.93
CA VAL A 327 0.88 -9.32 -11.52
C VAL A 327 0.48 -10.78 -11.36
N ALA A 328 -0.48 -11.25 -12.15
CA ALA A 328 -0.97 -12.62 -12.05
C ALA A 328 0.12 -13.66 -12.35
N ALA A 329 0.95 -13.42 -13.35
CA ALA A 329 2.05 -14.33 -13.71
C ALA A 329 3.11 -14.39 -12.60
N VAL A 330 3.58 -13.25 -12.09
CA VAL A 330 4.63 -13.24 -11.05
C VAL A 330 4.13 -13.85 -9.75
N ILE A 331 2.92 -13.49 -9.29
CA ILE A 331 2.32 -14.08 -8.09
C ILE A 331 2.18 -15.60 -8.24
N SER A 332 1.69 -16.07 -9.40
CA SER A 332 1.54 -17.50 -9.67
C SER A 332 2.89 -18.23 -9.71
N ILE A 333 3.93 -17.63 -10.30
CA ILE A 333 5.28 -18.21 -10.33
C ILE A 333 5.84 -18.33 -8.92
N ILE A 334 5.78 -17.28 -8.10
CA ILE A 334 6.28 -17.30 -6.72
C ILE A 334 5.58 -18.40 -5.91
N ASN A 335 4.25 -18.53 -6.06
CA ASN A 335 3.49 -19.59 -5.36
C ASN A 335 3.82 -20.99 -5.90
N ALA A 336 4.01 -21.15 -7.21
CA ALA A 336 4.35 -22.45 -7.82
C ALA A 336 5.76 -22.93 -7.46
N THR A 337 6.72 -22.03 -7.24
CA THR A 337 8.09 -22.38 -6.83
C THR A 337 8.22 -22.78 -5.35
N GLY A 338 7.17 -22.59 -4.56
CA GLY A 338 7.20 -22.85 -3.12
C GLY A 338 7.91 -21.77 -2.30
N LEU A 339 8.33 -20.66 -2.93
CA LEU A 339 8.93 -19.53 -2.21
C LEU A 339 7.94 -18.84 -1.27
N SER A 340 6.65 -19.08 -1.43
CA SER A 340 5.57 -18.66 -0.52
C SER A 340 5.08 -19.77 0.40
N SER A 341 5.92 -20.76 0.70
CA SER A 341 5.64 -21.78 1.72
C SER A 341 5.41 -21.13 3.09
N SER A 342 4.73 -21.83 3.98
CA SER A 342 4.40 -21.34 5.32
C SER A 342 5.59 -20.74 6.05
N ASP A 343 6.75 -21.40 5.96
CA ASP A 343 7.98 -20.97 6.63
C ASP A 343 8.61 -19.71 6.02
N SER A 344 8.25 -19.38 4.78
CA SER A 344 8.80 -18.24 4.03
C SER A 344 7.87 -17.02 3.98
N LEU A 345 6.63 -17.12 4.49
CA LEU A 345 5.65 -16.04 4.39
C LEU A 345 6.12 -14.74 5.04
N VAL A 346 6.62 -14.83 6.27
CA VAL A 346 7.12 -13.65 7.00
C VAL A 346 8.32 -13.05 6.28
N PHE A 347 9.23 -13.88 5.77
CA PHE A 347 10.37 -13.42 4.97
C PHE A 347 9.93 -12.67 3.70
N LEU A 348 8.92 -13.16 2.98
CA LEU A 348 8.35 -12.46 1.82
C LEU A 348 7.73 -11.12 2.21
N ILE A 349 6.97 -11.09 3.30
CA ILE A 349 6.37 -9.86 3.83
C ILE A 349 7.47 -8.84 4.15
N MET A 350 8.52 -9.22 4.88
CA MET A 350 9.63 -8.33 5.22
C MET A 350 10.42 -7.87 3.99
N THR A 351 10.58 -8.74 3.00
CA THR A 351 11.20 -8.38 1.71
C THR A 351 10.38 -7.32 0.98
N GLY A 352 9.07 -7.51 0.86
CA GLY A 352 8.17 -6.53 0.26
C GLY A 352 8.17 -5.20 1.03
N CYS A 353 8.14 -5.25 2.36
CA CYS A 353 8.21 -4.06 3.21
C CYS A 353 9.47 -3.24 2.99
N THR A 354 10.62 -3.88 2.74
CA THR A 354 11.88 -3.16 2.50
C THR A 354 11.77 -2.24 1.29
N PHE A 355 11.16 -2.70 0.20
CA PHE A 355 10.90 -1.87 -0.98
C PHE A 355 9.92 -0.72 -0.67
N TRP A 356 8.91 -1.00 0.12
CA TRP A 356 7.90 0.01 0.46
C TRP A 356 8.43 1.09 1.41
N ILE A 357 9.20 0.69 2.44
CA ILE A 357 9.86 1.62 3.37
C ILE A 357 10.82 2.54 2.59
N PHE A 358 11.56 2.00 1.61
CA PHE A 358 12.41 2.80 0.74
C PHE A 358 11.61 3.85 -0.03
N CYS A 359 10.43 3.49 -0.55
CA CYS A 359 9.53 4.44 -1.21
C CYS A 359 9.05 5.53 -0.24
N TYR A 360 8.77 5.18 1.01
CA TYR A 360 8.38 6.15 2.04
C TYR A 360 9.53 7.09 2.42
N ILE A 361 10.78 6.61 2.45
CA ILE A 361 11.95 7.50 2.56
C ILE A 361 11.92 8.54 1.44
N MET A 362 11.66 8.11 0.20
CA MET A 362 11.59 9.03 -0.94
C MET A 362 10.45 10.03 -0.84
N VAL A 363 9.29 9.66 -0.29
CA VAL A 363 8.20 10.60 -0.01
C VAL A 363 8.66 11.74 0.91
N HIS A 364 9.41 11.43 1.96
CA HIS A 364 9.96 12.46 2.85
C HIS A 364 11.04 13.32 2.15
N VAL A 365 11.90 12.69 1.35
CA VAL A 365 12.89 13.39 0.52
C VAL A 365 12.19 14.33 -0.47
N ASP A 366 11.10 13.90 -1.09
CA ASP A 366 10.31 14.72 -2.01
C ASP A 366 9.79 16.00 -1.33
N VAL A 367 9.26 15.88 -0.10
CA VAL A 367 8.82 17.04 0.69
C VAL A 367 9.99 17.99 0.96
N ILE A 368 11.12 17.46 1.42
CA ILE A 368 12.32 18.27 1.72
C ILE A 368 12.77 19.02 0.47
N MET A 369 12.96 18.32 -0.65
CA MET A 369 13.43 18.89 -1.91
C MET A 369 12.47 19.94 -2.46
N LEU A 370 11.16 19.69 -2.42
CA LEU A 370 10.14 20.62 -2.91
C LEU A 370 9.95 21.83 -1.99
N ARG A 371 10.26 21.70 -0.70
CA ARG A 371 10.28 22.86 0.19
C ARG A 371 11.47 23.79 -0.10
N PHE A 372 12.66 23.24 -0.40
CA PHE A 372 13.80 24.05 -0.78
C PHE A 372 13.64 24.70 -2.17
N LYS A 373 13.12 23.94 -3.15
CA LYS A 373 12.92 24.45 -4.51
C LYS A 373 11.78 25.46 -4.61
N LEU A 374 10.74 25.31 -3.82
CA LEU A 374 9.50 26.07 -3.91
C LEU A 374 9.02 26.55 -2.54
N PRO A 375 9.80 27.38 -1.84
CA PRO A 375 9.48 27.81 -0.48
C PRO A 375 8.19 28.63 -0.39
N LYS A 376 7.84 29.36 -1.46
CA LYS A 376 6.66 30.24 -1.53
C LYS A 376 5.44 29.57 -2.20
N ALA A 377 5.54 28.32 -2.66
CA ALA A 377 4.40 27.66 -3.32
C ALA A 377 3.21 27.52 -2.35
N PRO A 378 1.99 27.82 -2.82
CA PRO A 378 0.80 27.67 -1.99
C PRO A 378 0.57 26.19 -1.67
N ARG A 379 0.40 25.89 -0.39
CA ARG A 379 0.04 24.55 0.11
C ARG A 379 -1.22 24.66 0.93
N THR A 380 -2.25 23.93 0.55
CA THR A 380 -3.52 23.92 1.29
C THR A 380 -3.41 23.17 2.61
N PHE A 381 -2.45 22.24 2.72
CA PHE A 381 -2.00 21.59 3.94
C PHE A 381 -0.48 21.74 4.02
N LYS A 382 0.04 22.09 5.17
CA LYS A 382 1.47 22.24 5.44
C LYS A 382 1.80 21.50 6.73
N LEU A 383 2.82 20.65 6.68
CA LEU A 383 3.31 19.92 7.85
C LEU A 383 3.66 20.88 8.99
N PRO A 384 3.26 20.57 10.24
CA PRO A 384 3.76 21.29 11.41
C PRO A 384 5.28 21.10 11.54
N PHE A 385 5.93 21.95 12.32
CA PHE A 385 7.38 21.91 12.57
C PHE A 385 8.30 21.93 11.32
N GLY A 386 7.80 22.37 10.20
CA GLY A 386 8.61 22.58 8.99
C GLY A 386 9.20 21.28 8.43
N ILE A 387 10.52 21.27 8.18
CA ILE A 387 11.24 20.11 7.62
C ILE A 387 11.59 19.04 8.66
N LEU A 388 11.33 19.29 9.95
CA LEU A 388 11.68 18.35 11.03
C LEU A 388 10.94 17.02 10.88
N ILE A 389 9.63 17.05 10.58
CA ILE A 389 8.84 15.83 10.37
C ILE A 389 9.37 14.99 9.21
N PRO A 390 9.62 15.53 8.00
CA PRO A 390 10.23 14.73 6.93
C PRO A 390 11.61 14.18 7.29
N ILE A 391 12.46 14.94 8.00
CA ILE A 391 13.76 14.44 8.45
C ILE A 391 13.59 13.27 9.41
N LEU A 392 12.73 13.41 10.42
CA LEU A 392 12.41 12.31 11.34
C LEU A 392 11.82 11.10 10.61
N GLY A 393 11.01 11.34 9.58
CA GLY A 393 10.47 10.29 8.71
C GLY A 393 11.58 9.54 7.95
N VAL A 394 12.56 10.24 7.36
CA VAL A 394 13.72 9.60 6.72
C VAL A 394 14.51 8.76 7.71
N ILE A 395 14.84 9.33 8.88
CA ILE A 395 15.61 8.63 9.92
C ILE A 395 14.84 7.40 10.43
N GLY A 396 13.55 7.56 10.74
CA GLY A 396 12.71 6.49 11.26
C GLY A 396 12.51 5.36 10.26
N ASN A 397 12.25 5.66 9.00
CA ASN A 397 12.13 4.65 7.96
C ASN A 397 13.49 3.95 7.69
N ALA A 398 14.61 4.68 7.69
CA ALA A 398 15.94 4.07 7.59
C ALA A 398 16.22 3.15 8.79
N PHE A 399 15.85 3.57 10.00
CA PHE A 399 15.97 2.74 11.21
C PHE A 399 15.12 1.47 11.11
N MET A 400 13.91 1.54 10.55
CA MET A 400 13.07 0.37 10.31
C MET A 400 13.71 -0.60 9.30
N ILE A 401 14.33 -0.10 8.20
CA ILE A 401 15.09 -0.97 7.27
C ILE A 401 16.23 -1.66 8.00
N CYS A 402 16.99 -0.96 8.85
CA CYS A 402 18.09 -1.55 9.62
C CYS A 402 17.61 -2.63 10.60
N ASN A 403 16.36 -2.58 11.02
CA ASN A 403 15.73 -3.54 11.93
C ASN A 403 14.60 -4.33 11.25
N ILE A 404 14.79 -4.70 9.96
CA ILE A 404 13.75 -5.36 9.15
C ILE A 404 13.47 -6.80 9.60
N ASP A 405 14.50 -7.50 10.06
CA ASP A 405 14.43 -8.90 10.49
C ASP A 405 15.38 -9.13 11.68
N PRO A 406 15.02 -9.90 12.70
CA PRO A 406 15.91 -10.21 13.82
C PRO A 406 17.06 -11.13 13.41
N ASP A 407 16.86 -12.04 12.46
CA ASP A 407 17.90 -12.94 11.96
C ASP A 407 18.79 -12.22 10.94
N MET A 408 20.09 -12.17 11.24
CA MET A 408 21.09 -11.53 10.38
C MET A 408 21.18 -12.18 8.99
N LYS A 409 21.00 -13.50 8.88
CA LYS A 409 21.05 -14.21 7.59
C LYS A 409 19.87 -13.79 6.71
N ASN A 410 18.66 -13.79 7.28
CA ASN A 410 17.46 -13.32 6.58
C ASN A 410 17.61 -11.86 6.15
N LYS A 411 18.07 -11.00 7.07
CA LYS A 411 18.34 -9.59 6.82
C LYS A 411 19.27 -9.37 5.63
N MET A 412 20.41 -10.08 5.61
CA MET A 412 21.37 -9.96 4.49
C MET A 412 20.77 -10.49 3.17
N THR A 413 19.95 -11.53 3.22
CA THR A 413 19.26 -12.04 2.04
C THR A 413 18.21 -11.03 1.52
N ILE A 414 17.43 -10.40 2.41
CA ILE A 414 16.48 -9.33 2.06
C ILE A 414 17.23 -8.15 1.40
N TYR A 415 18.34 -7.71 1.97
CA TYR A 415 19.16 -6.62 1.40
C TYR A 415 19.76 -7.03 0.05
N GLY A 416 20.16 -8.28 -0.11
CA GLY A 416 20.67 -8.82 -1.37
C GLY A 416 19.59 -8.79 -2.47
N ILE A 417 18.37 -9.21 -2.15
CA ILE A 417 17.22 -9.16 -3.07
C ILE A 417 16.87 -7.71 -3.41
N PHE A 418 16.75 -6.84 -2.39
CA PHE A 418 16.47 -5.42 -2.59
C PHE A 418 17.53 -4.74 -3.46
N GLY A 419 18.82 -4.98 -3.17
CA GLY A 419 19.94 -4.44 -3.94
C GLY A 419 19.96 -4.97 -5.38
N GLY A 420 19.80 -6.28 -5.57
CA GLY A 420 19.78 -6.91 -6.89
C GLY A 420 18.65 -6.38 -7.77
N VAL A 421 17.43 -6.33 -7.25
CA VAL A 421 16.28 -5.75 -7.97
C VAL A 421 16.50 -4.26 -8.24
N SER A 422 17.02 -3.51 -7.28
CA SER A 422 17.31 -2.07 -7.46
C SER A 422 18.36 -1.83 -8.55
N VAL A 423 19.38 -2.68 -8.68
CA VAL A 423 20.36 -2.62 -9.77
C VAL A 423 19.69 -2.89 -11.12
N VAL A 424 18.85 -3.91 -11.22
CA VAL A 424 18.09 -4.21 -12.45
C VAL A 424 17.20 -3.02 -12.85
N LEU A 425 16.47 -2.44 -11.88
CA LEU A 425 15.65 -1.26 -12.10
C LEU A 425 16.50 -0.03 -12.50
N ALA A 426 17.67 0.14 -11.91
CA ALA A 426 18.59 1.23 -12.25
C ALA A 426 19.13 1.10 -13.70
N VAL A 427 19.48 -0.12 -14.12
CA VAL A 427 19.90 -0.40 -15.50
C VAL A 427 18.76 -0.10 -16.47
N TYR A 428 17.55 -0.58 -16.16
CA TYR A 428 16.36 -0.27 -16.96
C TYR A 428 16.12 1.25 -17.03
N ALA A 429 16.10 1.93 -15.88
CA ALA A 429 15.85 3.38 -15.79
C ALA A 429 16.90 4.18 -16.56
N PHE A 430 18.18 3.79 -16.49
CA PHE A 430 19.26 4.44 -17.22
C PHE A 430 19.04 4.38 -18.75
N PHE A 431 18.81 3.19 -19.29
CA PHE A 431 18.57 3.04 -20.73
C PHE A 431 17.25 3.69 -21.15
N TRP A 432 16.20 3.55 -20.34
CA TRP A 432 14.91 4.17 -20.62
C TRP A 432 14.99 5.69 -20.67
N CYS A 433 15.65 6.30 -19.71
CA CYS A 433 15.85 7.76 -19.66
C CYS A 433 16.68 8.24 -20.86
N LYS A 434 17.74 7.53 -21.22
CA LYS A 434 18.60 7.94 -22.36
C LYS A 434 17.93 7.72 -23.72
N LEU A 435 17.28 6.58 -23.93
CA LEU A 435 16.77 6.18 -25.24
C LEU A 435 15.34 6.70 -25.52
N LYS A 436 14.48 6.74 -24.49
CA LYS A 436 13.06 7.09 -24.66
C LYS A 436 12.72 8.48 -24.14
N ILE A 437 13.08 8.81 -22.91
CA ILE A 437 12.76 10.10 -22.28
C ILE A 437 13.66 11.21 -22.86
N LYS A 438 14.93 10.90 -23.19
CA LYS A 438 15.93 11.82 -23.73
C LYS A 438 16.13 13.09 -22.89
N ARG A 439 16.09 12.95 -21.56
CA ARG A 439 16.35 14.01 -20.59
C ARG A 439 17.45 13.59 -19.60
N PRO A 440 18.13 14.54 -18.94
CA PRO A 440 19.10 14.22 -17.90
C PRO A 440 18.47 13.41 -16.77
N LEU A 441 19.20 12.39 -16.28
CA LEU A 441 18.73 11.37 -15.34
C LEU A 441 18.13 11.94 -14.06
N PHE A 442 18.80 12.95 -13.47
CA PHE A 442 18.48 13.54 -12.18
C PHE A 442 17.87 14.96 -12.31
N LYS A 443 17.46 15.38 -13.51
CA LYS A 443 16.86 16.70 -13.69
C LYS A 443 15.37 16.66 -13.36
N PRO A 444 14.93 17.30 -12.28
CA PRO A 444 13.52 17.38 -11.93
C PRO A 444 12.69 18.08 -13.02
N TYR A 445 11.45 17.67 -13.11
CA TYR A 445 10.46 18.33 -13.95
C TYR A 445 9.84 19.53 -13.24
N ALA A 446 9.44 20.54 -13.98
CA ALA A 446 8.68 21.65 -13.40
C ALA A 446 7.29 21.15 -12.93
N ILE A 447 6.80 21.63 -11.78
CA ILE A 447 5.48 21.23 -11.26
C ILE A 447 4.37 21.45 -12.29
N LYS A 448 4.38 22.58 -12.99
CA LYS A 448 3.41 22.86 -14.06
C LYS A 448 3.43 21.80 -15.16
N GLU A 449 4.61 21.32 -15.52
CA GLU A 449 4.78 20.25 -16.51
C GLU A 449 4.25 18.93 -15.97
N VAL A 450 4.60 18.57 -14.73
CA VAL A 450 4.13 17.33 -14.08
C VAL A 450 2.60 17.31 -13.95
N MET A 451 2.00 18.43 -13.54
CA MET A 451 0.54 18.54 -13.44
C MET A 451 -0.15 18.52 -14.81
N ALA A 452 0.52 19.02 -15.86
CA ALA A 452 -0.01 19.00 -17.22
C ALA A 452 0.07 17.61 -17.88
N MET A 453 0.95 16.71 -17.42
CA MET A 453 1.16 15.39 -18.04
C MET A 453 -0.10 14.52 -18.10
N ASP A 454 -1.05 14.75 -17.21
CA ASP A 454 -2.32 14.02 -17.19
C ASP A 454 -3.37 14.59 -18.15
N THR A 455 -3.14 15.78 -18.70
CA THR A 455 -4.08 16.42 -19.62
C THR A 455 -3.98 15.84 -21.04
N ASP A 456 -5.12 15.70 -21.70
CA ASP A 456 -5.19 15.16 -23.08
C ASP A 456 -4.37 16.03 -24.05
N LEU A 457 -4.41 17.33 -23.87
CA LEU A 457 -3.64 18.27 -24.69
C LEU A 457 -2.12 18.03 -24.60
N TYR A 458 -1.61 17.79 -23.40
CA TYR A 458 -0.18 17.44 -23.19
C TYR A 458 0.16 16.11 -23.86
N GLN A 459 -0.71 15.10 -23.72
CA GLN A 459 -0.54 13.78 -24.33
C GLN A 459 -0.49 13.87 -25.86
N ILE A 460 -1.41 14.60 -26.47
CA ILE A 460 -1.46 14.82 -27.92
C ILE A 460 -0.18 15.51 -28.42
N ARG A 461 0.27 16.55 -27.69
CA ARG A 461 1.42 17.34 -28.10
C ARG A 461 2.76 16.62 -27.95
N HIS A 462 2.96 15.93 -26.82
CA HIS A 462 4.26 15.36 -26.48
C HIS A 462 4.38 13.87 -26.81
N TYR A 463 3.26 13.17 -26.93
CA TYR A 463 3.19 11.75 -27.21
C TYR A 463 2.14 11.43 -28.30
N PRO A 464 2.30 11.97 -29.53
CA PRO A 464 1.25 11.87 -30.57
C PRO A 464 0.88 10.43 -30.92
N ASN A 465 1.86 9.51 -30.93
CA ASN A 465 1.60 8.08 -31.17
C ASN A 465 0.82 7.44 -30.04
N LEU A 466 1.00 7.92 -28.82
CA LEU A 466 0.28 7.48 -27.63
C LEU A 466 -1.13 8.04 -27.64
N ALA A 467 -1.27 9.33 -27.91
CA ALA A 467 -2.56 10.00 -28.01
C ALA A 467 -3.44 9.36 -29.08
N LYS A 468 -2.89 9.04 -30.25
CA LYS A 468 -3.61 8.30 -31.30
C LYS A 468 -4.07 6.90 -30.84
N LYS A 469 -3.26 6.18 -30.06
CA LYS A 469 -3.66 4.89 -29.48
C LYS A 469 -4.74 4.99 -28.42
N LEU A 470 -4.82 6.11 -27.71
CA LEU A 470 -5.81 6.40 -26.71
C LEU A 470 -7.08 7.04 -27.27
N HIS A 471 -7.15 7.23 -28.62
CA HIS A 471 -8.24 7.94 -29.29
C HIS A 471 -8.54 9.33 -28.69
N LEU A 472 -7.46 10.04 -28.26
CA LEU A 472 -7.60 11.39 -27.76
C LEU A 472 -7.79 12.33 -28.94
N GLU A 473 -8.93 13.00 -28.99
CA GLU A 473 -9.21 14.05 -29.97
C GLU A 473 -8.73 15.42 -29.40
N ALA A 474 -8.03 16.20 -30.24
CA ALA A 474 -7.79 17.58 -29.91
C ALA A 474 -9.16 18.29 -29.90
N GLN A 475 -9.60 18.75 -28.74
CA GLN A 475 -10.72 19.68 -28.72
C GLN A 475 -10.36 20.88 -29.60
N PRO A 476 -11.25 21.32 -30.50
CA PRO A 476 -10.97 22.49 -31.32
C PRO A 476 -10.56 23.65 -30.42
N ASP A 477 -9.46 24.29 -30.79
CA ASP A 477 -8.83 25.40 -30.07
C ASP A 477 -9.89 26.32 -29.45
N VAL A 478 -9.95 26.32 -28.12
CA VAL A 478 -10.43 27.52 -27.42
C VAL A 478 -9.36 28.58 -27.74
N THR A 479 -9.66 29.44 -28.65
CA THR A 479 -8.86 30.61 -29.01
C THR A 479 -8.27 31.20 -27.74
N PRO A 480 -6.94 31.41 -27.65
CA PRO A 480 -6.39 32.09 -26.49
C PRO A 480 -7.13 33.41 -26.38
N LEU A 481 -7.74 33.64 -25.21
CA LEU A 481 -8.25 34.95 -24.84
C LEU A 481 -7.14 35.93 -25.23
N SER A 482 -7.37 36.70 -26.27
CA SER A 482 -6.53 37.80 -26.69
C SER A 482 -6.22 38.61 -25.44
N ALA A 483 -4.95 38.80 -25.18
CA ALA A 483 -4.50 39.78 -24.22
C ALA A 483 -5.06 41.14 -24.72
N ASP A 484 -6.23 41.49 -24.25
CA ASP A 484 -6.75 42.82 -24.38
C ASP A 484 -5.80 43.76 -23.63
N THR A 485 -4.89 44.33 -24.40
CA THR A 485 -4.22 45.59 -24.08
C THR A 485 -5.29 46.66 -24.02
N ASN A 486 -5.99 46.75 -22.93
CA ASN A 486 -6.83 47.91 -22.65
C ASN A 486 -6.03 48.89 -21.78
N THR A 487 -5.20 49.68 -22.46
CA THR A 487 -4.83 51.03 -22.02
C THR A 487 -6.08 51.88 -22.07
N GLY A 488 -6.69 52.16 -20.95
CA GLY A 488 -7.89 52.99 -20.90
C GLY A 488 -8.12 53.55 -19.51
N THR A 489 -7.47 54.72 -19.26
CA THR A 489 -7.97 55.89 -18.49
C THR A 489 -8.75 55.61 -17.18
N ARG A 490 -8.15 55.99 -16.07
CA ARG A 490 -8.83 56.33 -14.81
C ARG A 490 -9.93 57.37 -15.05
N PRO A 491 -11.08 57.29 -14.42
CA PRO A 491 -11.81 58.45 -13.96
C PRO A 491 -11.36 58.78 -12.53
N GLU A 492 -10.98 60.04 -12.38
CA GLU A 492 -10.98 60.76 -11.12
C GLU A 492 -12.43 60.85 -10.62
N GLU A 493 -12.70 60.38 -9.40
CA GLU A 493 -13.41 61.06 -8.30
C GLU A 493 -13.36 60.19 -7.05
#